data_96d34e356f3cd54b3ff528a3c73970d3
#
_entry.id   96d34e356f3cd54b3ff528a3c73970d3
#
_cell.length_a   1.000
_cell.length_b   1.000
_cell.length_c   1.000
_cell.angle_alpha   90.00
_cell.angle_beta   90.00
_cell.angle_gamma   90.00
#
_symmetry.space_group_name_H-M   'P 1'
#
loop_
_entity.id
_entity.type
_entity.pdbx_description
1 polymer ?
#
loop_
_entity_poly.entity_id
_entity_poly.type
_entity_poly.pdbx_seq_one_letter_code
_entity_poly.pdbx_strand_id
1 'polypeptide(L)'
;MDNRITICDPDEEEIDNEIFQDIEPVTWINDDPNYDLDEVNMFFHRVDSDQIIYEEKKKKCKFIGKYLMGDVLGEGSYGKVKEVLDSETLCRRAVKILKRKKLRRIPNGELNVQREIKLLRILKHKNVINLVDVLYDDQKEKMYLVMEFCVCGLQDMLGSTPLKKLPLWQAHDYFCQLLDGLEYLYSKGIVHKDIKPGNLLLALDGTLKISDFGVAEALDMFSEDDICKMGQGSPAFQPPEIANGCETFSGFKVDIWSSGVTLYNITTGQYPFQGDNIYKLYENIGKGEYTIPEEVEEPLKSLIQGMLQKDADKRFNLQQVRRHPWTICRHPRTQEEVPIPPLKGHKWHSMTVLPYLMEYHYGGDNNPTYYTEHQLNEEKRHQEVDRTSEDQKTTWNSHNSKSNSHQSKRRWRKPISCISVKKFPSCKPS
;
A
#
# COMPACT_ATOMS: atom_id res chain seq x y z
N MET A 1 -44.63 15.64 -5.15
CA MET A 1 -43.71 15.78 -6.31
C MET A 1 -42.32 15.89 -5.69
N ASP A 2 -41.72 14.75 -5.41
CA ASP A 2 -40.42 14.67 -4.78
C ASP A 2 -39.38 14.28 -5.84
N ASN A 3 -38.60 15.26 -6.28
CA ASN A 3 -37.41 15.02 -7.11
C ASN A 3 -36.28 14.51 -6.23
N ARG A 4 -36.18 13.20 -6.07
CA ARG A 4 -34.96 12.57 -5.51
C ARG A 4 -33.97 12.38 -6.64
N ILE A 5 -32.95 13.21 -6.64
CA ILE A 5 -31.75 13.00 -7.45
C ILE A 5 -30.98 11.85 -6.79
N THR A 6 -31.00 10.67 -7.43
CA THR A 6 -30.19 9.53 -7.03
C THR A 6 -28.77 9.77 -7.54
N ILE A 7 -27.86 10.12 -6.64
CA ILE A 7 -26.41 10.21 -6.96
C ILE A 7 -25.88 8.79 -6.91
N CYS A 8 -25.52 8.22 -8.07
CA CYS A 8 -24.85 6.94 -8.17
C CYS A 8 -23.43 7.04 -7.59
N ASP A 9 -23.08 6.09 -6.76
CA ASP A 9 -21.75 5.96 -6.13
C ASP A 9 -20.77 5.42 -7.20
N PRO A 10 -19.66 6.10 -7.52
CA PRO A 10 -18.72 5.64 -8.56
C PRO A 10 -17.91 4.37 -8.20
N ASP A 11 -18.17 3.79 -7.04
CA ASP A 11 -17.51 2.55 -6.58
C ASP A 11 -18.31 1.26 -6.95
N GLU A 12 -19.43 1.36 -7.71
CA GLU A 12 -20.21 0.23 -8.24
C GLU A 12 -20.01 0.14 -9.76
N GLU A 13 -18.81 -0.19 -10.21
CA GLU A 13 -18.62 -0.74 -11.55
C GLU A 13 -18.81 -2.26 -11.47
N GLU A 14 -20.03 -2.72 -11.45
CA GLU A 14 -20.42 -3.98 -12.12
C GLU A 14 -20.58 -3.62 -13.59
N ILE A 15 -19.75 -4.23 -14.43
CA ILE A 15 -19.83 -4.14 -15.87
C ILE A 15 -21.02 -5.00 -16.29
N ASP A 16 -22.20 -4.41 -16.40
CA ASP A 16 -23.30 -4.98 -17.17
C ASP A 16 -23.11 -4.59 -18.64
N ASN A 17 -22.60 -5.56 -19.40
CA ASN A 17 -22.57 -5.57 -20.85
C ASN A 17 -23.95 -5.94 -21.42
N GLU A 18 -24.96 -5.15 -21.17
CA GLU A 18 -26.22 -5.22 -21.93
C GLU A 18 -26.94 -3.89 -21.75
N ILE A 19 -26.84 -2.99 -22.72
CA ILE A 19 -27.87 -2.02 -23.17
C ILE A 19 -27.25 -1.25 -24.35
N PHE A 20 -27.15 -1.90 -25.49
CA PHE A 20 -27.26 -1.25 -26.81
C PHE A 20 -28.42 -1.89 -27.54
N GLN A 21 -29.62 -1.51 -27.16
CA GLN A 21 -30.81 -1.71 -28.01
C GLN A 21 -31.70 -0.48 -27.90
N ASP A 22 -31.90 0.13 -29.08
CA ASP A 22 -32.99 1.02 -29.42
C ASP A 22 -33.07 2.40 -28.74
N ILE A 23 -32.21 3.32 -29.19
CA ILE A 23 -32.52 4.74 -29.10
C ILE A 23 -33.13 5.13 -30.45
N GLU A 24 -34.49 5.21 -30.50
CA GLU A 24 -35.18 5.88 -31.60
C GLU A 24 -34.72 7.35 -31.71
N PRO A 25 -34.50 7.88 -32.93
CA PRO A 25 -34.11 9.27 -33.10
C PRO A 25 -35.26 10.18 -32.66
N VAL A 26 -35.02 10.94 -31.60
CA VAL A 26 -35.96 11.99 -31.16
C VAL A 26 -35.95 13.11 -32.21
N THR A 27 -36.94 13.14 -33.07
CA THR A 27 -37.18 14.23 -34.02
C THR A 27 -37.75 15.42 -33.27
N TRP A 28 -36.91 16.39 -33.00
CA TRP A 28 -37.31 17.72 -32.51
C TRP A 28 -37.57 18.65 -33.71
N ILE A 29 -38.51 18.31 -34.57
CA ILE A 29 -38.98 19.22 -35.60
C ILE A 29 -40.50 19.32 -35.41
N ASN A 30 -40.95 20.38 -34.77
CA ASN A 30 -42.32 20.80 -34.87
C ASN A 30 -42.50 21.41 -36.26
N ASP A 31 -43.32 20.78 -37.10
CA ASP A 31 -43.82 21.30 -38.38
C ASP A 31 -44.77 22.49 -38.11
N ASP A 32 -44.22 23.67 -37.80
CA ASP A 32 -44.96 24.91 -37.82
C ASP A 32 -44.47 25.75 -39.02
N PRO A 33 -45.28 25.97 -40.07
CA PRO A 33 -44.86 26.59 -41.30
C PRO A 33 -44.61 28.09 -41.18
N ASN A 34 -44.64 28.71 -39.99
CA ASN A 34 -44.52 30.14 -39.78
C ASN A 34 -43.37 30.55 -38.84
N TYR A 35 -42.34 29.71 -38.65
CA TYR A 35 -41.16 30.12 -37.91
C TYR A 35 -40.13 30.76 -38.85
N ASP A 36 -39.97 32.07 -38.70
CA ASP A 36 -38.98 32.86 -39.43
C ASP A 36 -37.57 32.50 -38.89
N LEU A 37 -36.78 31.83 -39.73
CA LEU A 37 -35.48 31.23 -39.39
C LEU A 37 -34.34 32.28 -39.36
N ASP A 38 -34.65 33.58 -39.50
CA ASP A 38 -33.60 34.61 -39.66
C ASP A 38 -33.22 35.35 -38.37
N GLU A 39 -33.79 35.09 -37.21
CA GLU A 39 -33.48 35.81 -35.98
C GLU A 39 -32.81 34.98 -34.83
N VAL A 40 -32.53 33.70 -35.02
CA VAL A 40 -31.78 32.92 -34.02
C VAL A 40 -30.44 32.51 -34.62
N ASN A 41 -29.47 33.41 -34.54
CA ASN A 41 -28.05 33.10 -34.79
C ASN A 41 -27.54 32.13 -33.70
N MET A 42 -28.11 30.94 -33.61
CA MET A 42 -27.46 29.83 -32.91
C MET A 42 -26.39 29.28 -33.83
N PHE A 43 -25.16 29.71 -33.62
CA PHE A 43 -23.99 29.12 -34.24
C PHE A 43 -23.83 27.70 -33.69
N PHE A 44 -24.48 26.73 -34.29
CA PHE A 44 -24.15 25.32 -34.12
C PHE A 44 -22.83 25.08 -34.84
N HIS A 45 -21.75 25.06 -34.08
CA HIS A 45 -20.49 24.58 -34.60
C HIS A 45 -20.62 23.07 -34.77
N ARG A 46 -20.87 22.58 -35.99
CA ARG A 46 -20.86 21.17 -36.32
C ARG A 46 -19.42 20.67 -36.19
N VAL A 47 -19.12 19.95 -35.11
CA VAL A 47 -17.87 19.24 -34.93
C VAL A 47 -18.00 17.93 -35.68
N ASP A 48 -17.20 17.70 -36.73
CA ASP A 48 -17.16 16.44 -37.44
C ASP A 48 -16.73 15.32 -36.50
N SER A 49 -17.22 14.08 -36.73
CA SER A 49 -16.99 12.93 -35.83
C SER A 49 -15.52 12.54 -35.67
N ASP A 50 -14.65 12.98 -36.57
CA ASP A 50 -13.19 12.84 -36.51
C ASP A 50 -12.50 13.91 -35.62
N GLN A 51 -13.25 14.90 -35.14
CA GLN A 51 -12.82 15.89 -34.16
C GLN A 51 -13.43 15.64 -32.77
N ILE A 52 -13.59 14.37 -32.39
CA ILE A 52 -14.17 14.04 -31.10
C ILE A 52 -13.24 14.58 -29.99
N ILE A 53 -13.83 15.44 -29.20
CA ILE A 53 -13.19 16.14 -28.09
C ILE A 53 -13.36 15.26 -26.85
N TYR A 54 -12.27 14.71 -26.37
CA TYR A 54 -12.27 14.00 -25.09
C TYR A 54 -12.00 15.01 -23.98
N GLU A 55 -12.98 15.24 -23.14
CA GLU A 55 -12.76 15.91 -21.88
C GLU A 55 -12.05 14.90 -20.95
N GLU A 56 -10.88 15.23 -20.47
CA GLU A 56 -10.26 14.44 -19.41
C GLU A 56 -11.22 14.43 -18.24
N LYS A 57 -11.70 13.22 -17.83
CA LYS A 57 -12.65 13.12 -16.71
C LYS A 57 -12.01 13.77 -15.49
N LYS A 58 -12.48 14.95 -15.12
CA LYS A 58 -12.01 15.67 -13.95
C LYS A 58 -12.20 14.79 -12.73
N LYS A 59 -11.12 14.49 -12.03
CA LYS A 59 -11.16 13.68 -10.81
C LYS A 59 -11.90 14.47 -9.74
N LYS A 60 -13.13 14.07 -9.39
CA LYS A 60 -13.93 14.76 -8.36
C LYS A 60 -13.22 14.71 -7.02
N CYS A 61 -12.98 15.88 -6.41
CA CYS A 61 -12.43 15.99 -5.07
C CYS A 61 -13.39 15.41 -4.04
N LYS A 62 -12.89 14.51 -3.18
CA LYS A 62 -13.64 13.91 -2.12
C LYS A 62 -12.94 14.10 -0.79
N PHE A 63 -13.66 14.63 0.19
CA PHE A 63 -13.19 14.77 1.55
C PHE A 63 -13.90 13.81 2.49
N ILE A 64 -13.17 13.32 3.50
CA ILE A 64 -13.71 12.60 4.64
C ILE A 64 -13.19 13.32 5.89
N GLY A 65 -14.07 14.05 6.57
CA GLY A 65 -13.62 15.02 7.57
C GLY A 65 -12.65 16.01 6.92
N LYS A 66 -11.46 16.14 7.50
CA LYS A 66 -10.39 17.00 6.99
C LYS A 66 -9.48 16.34 5.97
N TYR A 67 -9.70 15.08 5.58
CA TYR A 67 -8.82 14.31 4.73
C TYR A 67 -9.26 14.35 3.28
N LEU A 68 -8.43 14.88 2.38
CA LEU A 68 -8.61 14.83 0.94
C LEU A 68 -8.20 13.44 0.43
N MET A 69 -9.11 12.77 -0.27
CA MET A 69 -8.93 11.41 -0.78
C MET A 69 -8.11 11.37 -2.06
N GLY A 70 -7.09 10.54 -2.08
CA GLY A 70 -6.31 10.16 -3.27
C GLY A 70 -6.73 8.81 -3.86
N ASP A 71 -5.81 8.20 -4.60
CA ASP A 71 -6.01 6.93 -5.27
C ASP A 71 -5.81 5.72 -4.33
N VAL A 72 -6.14 4.53 -4.83
CA VAL A 72 -5.99 3.28 -4.08
C VAL A 72 -4.52 2.90 -4.01
N LEU A 73 -4.01 2.66 -2.81
CA LEU A 73 -2.67 2.15 -2.53
C LEU A 73 -2.63 0.61 -2.55
N GLY A 74 -3.73 -0.02 -2.12
CA GLY A 74 -3.83 -1.47 -2.05
C GLY A 74 -5.19 -1.94 -1.56
N GLU A 75 -5.42 -3.26 -1.66
CA GLU A 75 -6.61 -3.91 -1.14
C GLU A 75 -6.20 -4.85 -0.01
N GLY A 76 -6.80 -4.67 1.16
CA GLY A 76 -6.62 -5.55 2.31
C GLY A 76 -7.79 -6.50 2.51
N SER A 77 -7.65 -7.42 3.45
CA SER A 77 -8.66 -8.45 3.78
C SER A 77 -10.04 -7.86 4.05
N TYR A 78 -10.11 -6.70 4.67
CA TYR A 78 -11.36 -6.07 5.10
C TYR A 78 -11.82 -4.91 4.22
N GLY A 79 -10.97 -4.38 3.32
CA GLY A 79 -11.31 -3.22 2.51
C GLY A 79 -10.17 -2.68 1.66
N LYS A 80 -10.40 -1.50 1.07
CA LYS A 80 -9.41 -0.78 0.27
C LYS A 80 -8.60 0.17 1.14
N VAL A 81 -7.32 0.32 0.83
CA VAL A 81 -6.45 1.33 1.42
C VAL A 81 -6.20 2.41 0.37
N LYS A 82 -6.46 3.68 0.73
CA LYS A 82 -6.23 4.84 -0.14
C LYS A 82 -5.25 5.81 0.49
N GLU A 83 -4.55 6.57 -0.35
CA GLU A 83 -3.81 7.74 0.12
C GLU A 83 -4.77 8.86 0.48
N VAL A 84 -4.45 9.61 1.52
CA VAL A 84 -5.17 10.83 1.89
C VAL A 84 -4.19 11.91 2.31
N LEU A 85 -4.57 13.17 2.09
CA LEU A 85 -3.86 14.34 2.59
C LEU A 85 -4.66 14.97 3.73
N ASP A 86 -4.03 15.13 4.88
CA ASP A 86 -4.58 15.92 5.98
C ASP A 86 -4.51 17.41 5.58
N SER A 87 -5.66 18.07 5.41
CA SER A 87 -5.73 19.47 4.94
C SER A 87 -5.23 20.49 5.95
N GLU A 88 -5.16 20.13 7.24
CA GLU A 88 -4.65 21.02 8.28
C GLU A 88 -3.14 20.94 8.42
N THR A 89 -2.59 19.71 8.39
CA THR A 89 -1.16 19.48 8.63
C THR A 89 -0.36 19.31 7.35
N LEU A 90 -1.03 19.14 6.20
CA LEU A 90 -0.48 18.82 4.88
C LEU A 90 0.35 17.51 4.89
N CYS A 91 0.10 16.65 5.87
CA CYS A 91 0.76 15.36 5.96
C CYS A 91 0.05 14.32 5.12
N ARG A 92 0.84 13.53 4.38
CA ARG A 92 0.35 12.32 3.70
C ARG A 92 -0.05 11.27 4.75
N ARG A 93 -1.20 10.64 4.54
CA ARG A 93 -1.71 9.57 5.38
C ARG A 93 -2.24 8.43 4.51
N ALA A 94 -2.43 7.27 5.11
CA ALA A 94 -3.14 6.16 4.50
C ALA A 94 -4.46 5.96 5.22
N VAL A 95 -5.55 5.67 4.48
CA VAL A 95 -6.85 5.37 5.08
C VAL A 95 -7.30 3.98 4.66
N LYS A 96 -7.52 3.10 5.65
CA LYS A 96 -8.14 1.77 5.46
C LYS A 96 -9.66 1.95 5.54
N ILE A 97 -10.36 1.69 4.43
CA ILE A 97 -11.82 1.88 4.30
C ILE A 97 -12.50 0.55 4.54
N LEU A 98 -13.29 0.47 5.59
CA LEU A 98 -13.98 -0.74 6.02
C LEU A 98 -15.48 -0.58 5.77
N LYS A 99 -16.09 -1.52 5.02
CA LYS A 99 -17.55 -1.54 4.80
C LYS A 99 -18.18 -2.49 5.84
N ARG A 100 -19.12 -1.99 6.65
CA ARG A 100 -19.77 -2.76 7.72
C ARG A 100 -20.48 -4.00 7.19
N LYS A 101 -21.15 -3.89 6.02
CA LYS A 101 -21.75 -5.01 5.30
C LYS A 101 -20.74 -6.14 4.97
N LYS A 102 -19.49 -5.77 4.62
CA LYS A 102 -18.43 -6.76 4.33
C LYS A 102 -17.94 -7.41 5.61
N LEU A 103 -17.76 -6.63 6.68
CA LEU A 103 -17.30 -7.14 7.98
C LEU A 103 -18.27 -8.17 8.57
N ARG A 104 -19.59 -7.95 8.45
CA ARG A 104 -20.61 -8.89 8.94
C ARG A 104 -20.60 -10.24 8.23
N ARG A 105 -20.03 -10.34 7.02
CA ARG A 105 -19.88 -11.60 6.27
C ARG A 105 -18.65 -12.43 6.68
N ILE A 106 -17.74 -11.81 7.44
CA ILE A 106 -16.49 -12.44 7.91
C ILE A 106 -16.70 -12.87 9.35
N PRO A 107 -16.41 -14.11 9.71
CA PRO A 107 -16.49 -14.56 11.11
C PRO A 107 -15.70 -13.63 12.03
N ASN A 108 -16.35 -13.10 13.06
CA ASN A 108 -15.79 -12.14 14.01
C ASN A 108 -15.22 -10.83 13.39
N GLY A 109 -15.58 -10.48 12.13
CA GLY A 109 -14.99 -9.36 11.41
C GLY A 109 -15.12 -8.02 12.14
N GLU A 110 -16.29 -7.68 12.71
CA GLU A 110 -16.47 -6.45 13.49
C GLU A 110 -15.65 -6.47 14.79
N LEU A 111 -15.60 -7.61 15.49
CA LEU A 111 -14.82 -7.78 16.72
C LEU A 111 -13.31 -7.65 16.47
N ASN A 112 -12.83 -8.24 15.39
CA ASN A 112 -11.42 -8.16 15.00
C ASN A 112 -11.01 -6.72 14.70
N VAL A 113 -11.84 -5.97 13.96
CA VAL A 113 -11.59 -4.55 13.68
C VAL A 113 -11.62 -3.70 14.95
N GLN A 114 -12.58 -3.94 15.85
CA GLN A 114 -12.61 -3.23 17.13
C GLN A 114 -11.38 -3.52 17.99
N ARG A 115 -10.89 -4.78 17.97
CA ARG A 115 -9.65 -5.18 18.64
C ARG A 115 -8.45 -4.48 18.02
N GLU A 116 -8.34 -4.50 16.69
CA GLU A 116 -7.29 -3.78 15.93
C GLU A 116 -7.24 -2.30 16.33
N ILE A 117 -8.38 -1.61 16.36
CA ILE A 117 -8.46 -0.19 16.75
C ILE A 117 -8.02 0.02 18.20
N LYS A 118 -8.47 -0.83 19.12
CA LYS A 118 -8.09 -0.73 20.55
C LYS A 118 -6.59 -0.86 20.73
N LEU A 119 -5.97 -1.84 20.06
CA LEU A 119 -4.53 -2.05 20.09
C LEU A 119 -3.77 -0.87 19.49
N LEU A 120 -4.13 -0.47 18.28
CA LEU A 120 -3.43 0.62 17.57
C LEU A 120 -3.51 1.96 18.30
N ARG A 121 -4.56 2.22 19.10
CA ARG A 121 -4.67 3.46 19.89
C ARG A 121 -3.64 3.57 21.00
N ILE A 122 -3.19 2.45 21.57
CA ILE A 122 -2.25 2.43 22.68
C ILE A 122 -0.80 2.20 22.23
N LEU A 123 -0.61 1.69 20.99
CA LEU A 123 0.70 1.39 20.46
C LEU A 123 1.34 2.63 19.85
N LYS A 124 2.53 2.98 20.33
CA LYS A 124 3.34 4.10 19.81
C LYS A 124 4.80 3.69 19.79
N HIS A 125 5.30 3.28 18.64
CA HIS A 125 6.69 2.88 18.46
C HIS A 125 7.15 3.15 17.02
N LYS A 126 8.45 3.43 16.83
CA LYS A 126 9.03 3.72 15.51
C LYS A 126 8.80 2.60 14.49
N ASN A 127 8.77 1.34 14.93
CA ASN A 127 8.61 0.16 14.07
C ASN A 127 7.21 -0.47 14.16
N VAL A 128 6.21 0.24 14.63
CA VAL A 128 4.79 -0.17 14.63
C VAL A 128 3.98 0.92 13.94
N ILE A 129 3.04 0.51 13.08
CA ILE A 129 2.18 1.45 12.36
C ILE A 129 1.37 2.33 13.32
N ASN A 130 1.38 3.63 13.10
CA ASN A 130 0.68 4.57 13.97
C ASN A 130 -0.74 4.85 13.45
N LEU A 131 -1.75 4.68 14.30
CA LEU A 131 -3.12 5.10 14.04
C LEU A 131 -3.26 6.59 14.37
N VAL A 132 -3.66 7.38 13.39
CA VAL A 132 -3.82 8.84 13.51
C VAL A 132 -5.24 9.20 13.91
N ASP A 133 -6.25 8.60 13.24
CA ASP A 133 -7.66 8.93 13.46
C ASP A 133 -8.58 7.76 13.10
N VAL A 134 -9.83 7.79 13.59
CA VAL A 134 -10.89 6.84 13.25
C VAL A 134 -12.17 7.60 12.99
N LEU A 135 -12.65 7.58 11.76
CA LEU A 135 -13.85 8.27 11.34
C LEU A 135 -14.96 7.26 11.01
N TYR A 136 -16.20 7.65 11.29
CA TYR A 136 -17.39 6.85 11.02
C TYR A 136 -18.32 7.60 10.07
N ASP A 137 -18.82 6.91 9.07
CA ASP A 137 -19.89 7.40 8.19
C ASP A 137 -21.08 6.45 8.34
N ASP A 138 -22.02 6.86 9.19
CA ASP A 138 -23.21 6.06 9.51
C ASP A 138 -24.15 5.93 8.31
N GLN A 139 -24.22 6.95 7.44
CA GLN A 139 -25.09 6.93 6.26
C GLN A 139 -24.63 5.86 5.25
N LYS A 140 -23.32 5.72 5.06
CA LYS A 140 -22.72 4.75 4.12
C LYS A 140 -22.29 3.47 4.81
N GLU A 141 -22.52 3.32 6.11
CA GLU A 141 -22.05 2.20 6.94
C GLU A 141 -20.54 1.91 6.73
N LYS A 142 -19.73 2.98 6.65
CA LYS A 142 -18.27 2.89 6.46
C LYS A 142 -17.53 3.36 7.70
N MET A 143 -16.38 2.73 7.92
CA MET A 143 -15.40 3.13 8.94
C MET A 143 -14.08 3.42 8.23
N TYR A 144 -13.40 4.46 8.65
CA TYR A 144 -12.14 4.90 8.06
C TYR A 144 -11.07 4.94 9.15
N LEU A 145 -10.05 4.11 9.01
CA LEU A 145 -8.88 4.10 9.89
C LEU A 145 -7.78 4.90 9.20
N VAL A 146 -7.50 6.09 9.69
CA VAL A 146 -6.42 6.94 9.19
C VAL A 146 -5.13 6.58 9.91
N MET A 147 -4.11 6.19 9.16
CA MET A 147 -2.81 5.73 9.65
C MET A 147 -1.69 6.57 9.04
N GLU A 148 -0.49 6.46 9.57
CA GLU A 148 0.69 7.00 8.91
C GLU A 148 0.86 6.41 7.52
N PHE A 149 1.45 7.21 6.62
CA PHE A 149 1.67 6.81 5.24
C PHE A 149 2.95 5.97 5.12
N CYS A 150 2.83 4.80 4.50
CA CYS A 150 3.95 3.96 4.09
C CYS A 150 3.94 3.83 2.56
N VAL A 151 5.12 3.83 1.95
CA VAL A 151 5.29 3.85 0.49
C VAL A 151 5.01 2.52 -0.16
N CYS A 152 5.40 1.41 0.50
CA CYS A 152 5.17 0.05 0.00
C CYS A 152 5.24 -0.97 1.14
N GLY A 153 4.86 -2.21 0.85
CA GLY A 153 5.15 -3.37 1.68
C GLY A 153 6.51 -3.99 1.32
N LEU A 154 7.14 -4.66 2.28
CA LEU A 154 8.35 -5.43 2.04
C LEU A 154 8.14 -6.51 0.96
N GLN A 155 6.92 -7.04 0.85
CA GLN A 155 6.52 -7.97 -0.20
C GLN A 155 6.59 -7.35 -1.61
N ASP A 156 6.18 -6.08 -1.75
CA ASP A 156 6.26 -5.35 -3.03
C ASP A 156 7.72 -5.11 -3.41
N MET A 157 8.55 -4.80 -2.43
CA MET A 157 9.98 -4.62 -2.61
C MET A 157 10.67 -5.91 -3.07
N LEU A 158 10.35 -7.06 -2.47
CA LEU A 158 10.81 -8.36 -2.93
C LEU A 158 10.34 -8.65 -4.36
N GLY A 159 9.09 -8.31 -4.67
CA GLY A 159 8.52 -8.47 -6.01
C GLY A 159 9.20 -7.64 -7.09
N SER A 160 9.86 -6.53 -6.73
CA SER A 160 10.62 -5.68 -7.66
C SER A 160 12.01 -6.22 -8.00
N THR A 161 12.50 -7.21 -7.26
CA THR A 161 13.81 -7.82 -7.50
C THR A 161 13.69 -9.10 -8.35
N PRO A 162 14.63 -9.38 -9.27
CA PRO A 162 14.59 -10.58 -10.12
C PRO A 162 14.58 -11.88 -9.32
N LEU A 163 15.32 -11.93 -8.22
CA LEU A 163 15.47 -13.12 -7.37
C LEU A 163 14.53 -13.13 -6.17
N LYS A 164 13.65 -12.11 -6.04
CA LYS A 164 12.72 -11.93 -4.91
C LYS A 164 13.40 -11.98 -3.54
N LYS A 165 14.67 -11.57 -3.46
CA LYS A 165 15.46 -11.51 -2.24
C LYS A 165 16.19 -10.18 -2.12
N LEU A 166 16.57 -9.82 -0.90
CA LEU A 166 17.33 -8.61 -0.59
C LEU A 166 18.82 -8.93 -0.40
N PRO A 167 19.71 -7.94 -0.60
CA PRO A 167 21.08 -7.99 -0.12
C PRO A 167 21.10 -8.31 1.40
N LEU A 168 22.06 -9.12 1.86
CA LEU A 168 22.09 -9.57 3.26
C LEU A 168 22.13 -8.41 4.25
N TRP A 169 22.88 -7.34 3.95
CA TRP A 169 22.96 -6.16 4.81
C TRP A 169 21.60 -5.44 4.93
N GLN A 170 20.83 -5.37 3.83
CA GLN A 170 19.53 -4.73 3.80
C GLN A 170 18.46 -5.61 4.49
N ALA A 171 18.52 -6.92 4.27
CA ALA A 171 17.68 -7.88 4.99
C ALA A 171 17.93 -7.83 6.50
N HIS A 172 19.21 -7.72 6.90
CA HIS A 172 19.62 -7.56 8.29
C HIS A 172 19.06 -6.26 8.92
N ASP A 173 19.19 -5.11 8.23
CA ASP A 173 18.69 -3.83 8.72
C ASP A 173 17.18 -3.86 8.96
N TYR A 174 16.40 -4.45 8.03
CA TYR A 174 14.95 -4.61 8.22
C TYR A 174 14.60 -5.63 9.30
N PHE A 175 15.36 -6.72 9.38
CA PHE A 175 15.14 -7.73 10.41
C PHE A 175 15.40 -7.19 11.81
N CYS A 176 16.45 -6.41 12.02
CA CYS A 176 16.71 -5.74 13.30
C CYS A 176 15.58 -4.80 13.70
N GLN A 177 15.03 -4.05 12.75
CA GLN A 177 13.87 -3.19 12.98
C GLN A 177 12.60 -3.98 13.32
N LEU A 178 12.40 -5.16 12.70
CA LEU A 178 11.32 -6.08 13.08
C LEU A 178 11.48 -6.53 14.53
N LEU A 179 12.70 -6.92 14.94
CA LEU A 179 12.98 -7.33 16.33
C LEU A 179 12.72 -6.20 17.34
N ASP A 180 13.07 -4.95 17.00
CA ASP A 180 12.77 -3.78 17.83
C ASP A 180 11.25 -3.61 18.01
N GLY A 181 10.49 -3.77 16.93
CA GLY A 181 9.03 -3.71 16.96
C GLY A 181 8.42 -4.84 17.81
N LEU A 182 8.90 -6.07 17.65
CA LEU A 182 8.43 -7.24 18.43
C LEU A 182 8.76 -7.09 19.91
N GLU A 183 9.96 -6.60 20.27
CA GLU A 183 10.31 -6.36 21.67
C GLU A 183 9.36 -5.36 22.33
N TYR A 184 9.00 -4.29 21.58
CA TYR A 184 8.01 -3.34 22.06
C TYR A 184 6.63 -3.99 22.23
N LEU A 185 6.16 -4.78 21.26
CA LEU A 185 4.86 -5.48 21.37
C LEU A 185 4.83 -6.43 22.56
N TYR A 186 5.88 -7.22 22.75
CA TYR A 186 5.98 -8.16 23.87
C TYR A 186 6.03 -7.45 25.23
N SER A 187 6.69 -6.28 25.30
CA SER A 187 6.66 -5.43 26.50
C SER A 187 5.26 -4.93 26.87
N LYS A 188 4.31 -4.95 25.90
CA LYS A 188 2.90 -4.60 26.09
C LYS A 188 2.00 -5.83 26.21
N GLY A 189 2.58 -7.04 26.27
CA GLY A 189 1.82 -8.29 26.30
C GLY A 189 1.04 -8.54 25.00
N ILE A 190 1.55 -8.10 23.84
CA ILE A 190 0.84 -8.24 22.55
C ILE A 190 1.59 -9.24 21.68
N VAL A 191 0.85 -10.24 21.18
CA VAL A 191 1.28 -11.20 20.17
C VAL A 191 0.66 -10.81 18.84
N HIS A 192 1.45 -10.74 17.77
CA HIS A 192 0.98 -10.29 16.45
C HIS A 192 0.29 -11.40 15.65
N LYS A 193 0.83 -12.60 15.64
CA LYS A 193 0.36 -13.85 14.98
C LYS A 193 0.30 -13.86 13.45
N ASP A 194 0.64 -12.75 12.77
CA ASP A 194 0.66 -12.68 11.29
C ASP A 194 1.87 -11.89 10.77
N ILE A 195 3.06 -12.15 11.32
CA ILE A 195 4.31 -11.57 10.82
C ILE A 195 4.64 -12.19 9.47
N LYS A 196 4.70 -11.34 8.43
CA LYS A 196 5.05 -11.71 7.06
C LYS A 196 5.46 -10.48 6.26
N PRO A 197 6.17 -10.60 5.13
CA PRO A 197 6.61 -9.46 4.33
C PRO A 197 5.47 -8.52 3.89
N GLY A 198 4.25 -9.04 3.67
CA GLY A 198 3.09 -8.24 3.30
C GLY A 198 2.57 -7.32 4.41
N ASN A 199 2.84 -7.66 5.69
CA ASN A 199 2.44 -6.88 6.85
C ASN A 199 3.58 -6.00 7.41
N LEU A 200 4.74 -6.03 6.76
CA LEU A 200 5.89 -5.19 7.06
C LEU A 200 5.96 -4.07 6.03
N LEU A 201 5.54 -2.87 6.43
CA LEU A 201 5.49 -1.70 5.55
C LEU A 201 6.75 -0.85 5.71
N LEU A 202 7.07 -0.08 4.68
CA LEU A 202 8.20 0.83 4.67
C LEU A 202 7.72 2.28 4.58
N ALA A 203 8.16 3.10 5.50
CA ALA A 203 7.97 4.53 5.47
C ALA A 203 8.93 5.19 4.45
N LEU A 204 8.73 6.50 4.16
CA LEU A 204 9.55 7.24 3.19
C LEU A 204 11.04 7.29 3.54
N ASP A 205 11.37 7.24 4.82
CA ASP A 205 12.73 7.26 5.35
C ASP A 205 13.38 5.86 5.45
N GLY A 206 12.71 4.83 4.90
CA GLY A 206 13.16 3.44 4.98
C GLY A 206 12.87 2.76 6.32
N THR A 207 12.15 3.41 7.24
CA THR A 207 11.77 2.79 8.52
C THR A 207 10.73 1.69 8.30
N LEU A 208 11.01 0.49 8.81
CA LEU A 208 10.08 -0.64 8.79
C LEU A 208 9.00 -0.46 9.86
N LYS A 209 7.75 -0.77 9.48
CA LYS A 209 6.55 -0.67 10.31
C LYS A 209 5.78 -1.99 10.32
N ILE A 210 5.61 -2.60 11.48
CA ILE A 210 4.70 -3.74 11.68
C ILE A 210 3.27 -3.24 11.57
N SER A 211 2.45 -3.86 10.72
CA SER A 211 1.07 -3.47 10.43
C SER A 211 0.12 -4.66 10.46
N ASP A 212 -1.19 -4.39 10.36
CA ASP A 212 -2.30 -5.37 10.32
C ASP A 212 -2.44 -6.21 11.59
N PHE A 213 -2.99 -5.59 12.63
CA PHE A 213 -3.27 -6.18 13.94
C PHE A 213 -4.62 -6.92 14.01
N GLY A 214 -5.22 -7.27 12.86
CA GLY A 214 -6.55 -7.87 12.77
C GLY A 214 -6.69 -9.23 13.48
N VAL A 215 -5.59 -9.96 13.65
CA VAL A 215 -5.53 -11.24 14.37
C VAL A 215 -4.64 -11.21 15.62
N ALA A 216 -4.10 -10.03 15.95
CA ALA A 216 -3.26 -9.88 17.13
C ALA A 216 -4.05 -10.12 18.43
N GLU A 217 -3.35 -10.58 19.46
CA GLU A 217 -3.92 -10.90 20.75
C GLU A 217 -3.18 -10.18 21.87
N ALA A 218 -3.96 -9.54 22.75
CA ALA A 218 -3.41 -9.01 23.99
C ALA A 218 -3.52 -10.08 25.05
N LEU A 219 -2.39 -10.42 25.63
CA LEU A 219 -2.30 -11.36 26.75
C LEU A 219 -2.81 -10.71 28.03
N ASP A 220 -3.23 -11.52 28.97
CA ASP A 220 -3.60 -11.03 30.27
C ASP A 220 -2.33 -10.53 31.00
N MET A 221 -2.37 -9.25 31.44
CA MET A 221 -1.23 -8.62 32.13
C MET A 221 -0.90 -9.30 33.49
N PHE A 222 -1.81 -10.11 34.00
CA PHE A 222 -1.63 -10.87 35.24
C PHE A 222 -1.23 -12.32 35.02
N SER A 223 -1.19 -12.78 33.77
CA SER A 223 -0.71 -14.12 33.42
C SER A 223 0.83 -14.06 33.27
N GLU A 224 1.51 -15.02 33.86
CA GLU A 224 2.97 -15.18 33.71
C GLU A 224 3.33 -15.88 32.39
N ASP A 225 2.33 -16.43 31.68
CA ASP A 225 2.50 -17.16 30.43
C ASP A 225 1.97 -16.38 29.21
N ASP A 226 2.46 -16.78 28.03
CA ASP A 226 2.07 -16.20 26.74
C ASP A 226 1.15 -17.15 25.96
N ILE A 227 0.30 -17.91 26.67
CA ILE A 227 -0.56 -18.92 26.07
C ILE A 227 -1.69 -18.28 25.26
N CYS A 228 -1.74 -18.63 23.98
CA CYS A 228 -2.80 -18.30 23.04
C CYS A 228 -3.63 -19.54 22.69
N LYS A 229 -4.91 -19.34 22.32
CA LYS A 229 -5.86 -20.41 21.99
C LYS A 229 -6.31 -20.40 20.53
N MET A 230 -6.14 -19.31 19.83
CA MET A 230 -6.65 -19.16 18.45
C MET A 230 -5.51 -19.11 17.45
N GLY A 231 -5.30 -20.20 16.73
CA GLY A 231 -4.35 -20.28 15.61
C GLY A 231 -4.88 -19.54 14.38
N GLN A 232 -4.69 -18.24 14.33
CA GLN A 232 -5.03 -17.37 13.19
C GLN A 232 -3.75 -16.87 12.53
N GLY A 233 -3.82 -16.40 11.28
CA GLY A 233 -2.71 -15.87 10.51
C GLY A 233 -2.55 -16.55 9.16
N SER A 234 -1.53 -16.18 8.43
CA SER A 234 -1.25 -16.66 7.07
C SER A 234 -0.65 -18.06 7.10
N PRO A 235 -1.24 -19.05 6.41
CA PRO A 235 -0.87 -20.47 6.52
C PRO A 235 0.62 -20.76 6.35
N ALA A 236 1.30 -20.13 5.38
CA ALA A 236 2.72 -20.37 5.11
C ALA A 236 3.67 -19.90 6.23
N PHE A 237 3.18 -19.08 7.16
CA PHE A 237 3.94 -18.51 8.27
C PHE A 237 3.55 -19.12 9.62
N GLN A 238 2.58 -20.02 9.65
CA GLN A 238 2.16 -20.68 10.88
C GLN A 238 3.14 -21.78 11.30
N PRO A 239 3.38 -21.94 12.61
CA PRO A 239 4.29 -22.96 13.13
C PRO A 239 3.66 -24.36 13.20
N PRO A 240 4.49 -25.41 13.40
CA PRO A 240 4.04 -26.80 13.48
C PRO A 240 2.94 -27.07 14.51
N GLU A 241 2.99 -26.44 15.67
CA GLU A 241 1.97 -26.60 16.71
C GLU A 241 0.58 -26.15 16.24
N ILE A 242 0.50 -25.06 15.45
CA ILE A 242 -0.77 -24.61 14.86
C ILE A 242 -1.17 -25.52 13.69
N ALA A 243 -0.22 -25.88 12.83
CA ALA A 243 -0.48 -26.77 11.68
C ALA A 243 -0.97 -28.15 12.12
N ASN A 244 -0.51 -28.65 13.28
CA ASN A 244 -0.93 -29.92 13.88
C ASN A 244 -2.20 -29.80 14.73
N GLY A 245 -2.81 -28.61 14.85
CA GLY A 245 -4.07 -28.40 15.55
C GLY A 245 -3.97 -28.38 17.07
N CYS A 246 -2.86 -27.96 17.65
CA CYS A 246 -2.77 -27.77 19.10
C CYS A 246 -3.77 -26.71 19.57
N GLU A 247 -4.50 -27.01 20.65
CA GLU A 247 -5.50 -26.11 21.22
C GLU A 247 -4.88 -24.88 21.90
N THR A 248 -3.69 -25.06 22.43
CA THR A 248 -2.92 -23.98 23.13
C THR A 248 -1.48 -23.96 22.66
N PHE A 249 -0.89 -22.78 22.60
CA PHE A 249 0.49 -22.60 22.15
C PHE A 249 1.06 -21.27 22.71
N SER A 250 2.40 -21.18 22.76
CA SER A 250 3.10 -19.94 23.12
C SER A 250 3.00 -18.91 21.99
N GLY A 251 2.35 -17.78 22.26
CA GLY A 251 2.16 -16.72 21.27
C GLY A 251 3.46 -16.09 20.80
N PHE A 252 4.39 -15.84 21.72
CA PHE A 252 5.69 -15.26 21.34
C PHE A 252 6.52 -16.22 20.47
N LYS A 253 6.43 -17.53 20.72
CA LYS A 253 7.10 -18.53 19.87
C LYS A 253 6.49 -18.62 18.46
N VAL A 254 5.19 -18.30 18.31
CA VAL A 254 4.55 -18.17 16.98
C VAL A 254 5.14 -17.01 16.21
N ASP A 255 5.28 -15.83 16.82
CA ASP A 255 5.87 -14.66 16.16
C ASP A 255 7.36 -14.88 15.81
N ILE A 256 8.11 -15.60 16.66
CA ILE A 256 9.50 -15.97 16.35
C ILE A 256 9.58 -16.90 15.13
N TRP A 257 8.71 -17.91 15.05
CA TRP A 257 8.64 -18.80 13.88
C TRP A 257 8.32 -18.00 12.61
N SER A 258 7.26 -17.20 12.65
CA SER A 258 6.82 -16.37 11.51
C SER A 258 7.92 -15.39 11.06
N SER A 259 8.67 -14.82 12.02
CA SER A 259 9.85 -13.99 11.74
C SER A 259 10.99 -14.80 11.12
N GLY A 260 11.18 -16.06 11.51
CA GLY A 260 12.14 -16.98 10.90
C GLY A 260 11.78 -17.31 9.45
N VAL A 261 10.50 -17.61 9.16
CA VAL A 261 10.00 -17.79 7.79
C VAL A 261 10.20 -16.52 6.96
N THR A 262 9.93 -15.35 7.57
CA THR A 262 10.15 -14.05 6.92
C THR A 262 11.63 -13.83 6.61
N LEU A 263 12.54 -14.07 7.56
CA LEU A 263 13.98 -13.96 7.36
C LEU A 263 14.48 -14.91 6.25
N TYR A 264 14.03 -16.15 6.28
CA TYR A 264 14.33 -17.12 5.22
C TYR A 264 13.88 -16.59 3.85
N ASN A 265 12.65 -16.10 3.76
CA ASN A 265 12.08 -15.60 2.51
C ASN A 265 12.83 -14.38 1.96
N ILE A 266 13.12 -13.36 2.80
CA ILE A 266 13.76 -12.12 2.34
C ILE A 266 15.24 -12.32 1.98
N THR A 267 15.89 -13.38 2.49
CA THR A 267 17.31 -13.68 2.22
C THR A 267 17.51 -14.68 1.08
N THR A 268 16.57 -15.62 0.88
CA THR A 268 16.69 -16.66 -0.15
C THR A 268 15.76 -16.46 -1.34
N GLY A 269 14.70 -15.68 -1.23
CA GLY A 269 13.63 -15.53 -2.22
C GLY A 269 12.65 -16.70 -2.26
N GLN A 270 12.77 -17.66 -1.34
CA GLN A 270 11.97 -18.89 -1.27
C GLN A 270 11.21 -18.98 0.03
N TYR A 271 10.29 -19.94 0.11
CA TYR A 271 9.65 -20.32 1.37
C TYR A 271 10.23 -21.65 1.88
N PRO A 272 10.45 -21.82 3.19
CA PRO A 272 11.00 -23.07 3.72
C PRO A 272 10.03 -24.25 3.56
N PHE A 273 8.73 -23.97 3.57
CA PHE A 273 7.69 -24.98 3.42
C PHE A 273 6.77 -24.62 2.26
N GLN A 274 6.42 -25.62 1.45
CA GLN A 274 5.54 -25.46 0.29
C GLN A 274 4.59 -26.66 0.22
N GLY A 275 3.48 -26.49 -0.50
CA GLY A 275 2.49 -27.55 -0.74
C GLY A 275 1.52 -27.14 -1.83
N ASP A 276 1.05 -28.08 -2.65
CA ASP A 276 0.12 -27.83 -3.75
C ASP A 276 -1.26 -27.36 -3.27
N ASN A 277 -1.55 -27.61 -2.01
CA ASN A 277 -2.77 -27.16 -1.32
C ASN A 277 -2.47 -26.94 0.18
N ILE A 278 -3.43 -26.36 0.88
CA ILE A 278 -3.30 -26.02 2.31
C ILE A 278 -3.03 -27.24 3.20
N TYR A 279 -3.62 -28.38 2.88
CA TYR A 279 -3.43 -29.61 3.67
C TYR A 279 -2.00 -30.12 3.54
N LYS A 280 -1.47 -30.12 2.29
CA LYS A 280 -0.10 -30.54 2.02
C LYS A 280 0.91 -29.58 2.63
N LEU A 281 0.62 -28.27 2.58
CA LEU A 281 1.43 -27.25 3.23
C LEU A 281 1.51 -27.50 4.74
N TYR A 282 0.36 -27.70 5.41
CA TYR A 282 0.33 -27.97 6.85
C TYR A 282 0.99 -29.30 7.21
N GLU A 283 0.83 -30.35 6.40
CA GLU A 283 1.57 -31.62 6.57
C GLU A 283 3.08 -31.38 6.57
N ASN A 284 3.58 -30.60 5.59
CA ASN A 284 5.01 -30.33 5.45
C ASN A 284 5.52 -29.43 6.61
N ILE A 285 4.75 -28.41 7.02
CA ILE A 285 5.07 -27.60 8.21
C ILE A 285 5.10 -28.49 9.46
N GLY A 286 4.10 -29.37 9.64
CA GLY A 286 4.01 -30.27 10.79
C GLY A 286 5.17 -31.26 10.88
N LYS A 287 5.76 -31.67 9.73
CA LYS A 287 6.99 -32.46 9.71
C LYS A 287 8.19 -31.67 10.21
N GLY A 288 8.23 -30.36 9.90
CA GLY A 288 9.31 -29.47 10.29
C GLY A 288 10.61 -29.69 9.52
N GLU A 289 10.53 -30.40 8.39
CA GLU A 289 11.68 -30.69 7.52
C GLU A 289 11.75 -29.67 6.38
N TYR A 290 12.86 -28.97 6.27
CA TYR A 290 13.12 -27.99 5.22
C TYR A 290 14.59 -27.95 4.88
N THR A 291 14.92 -27.46 3.71
CA THR A 291 16.31 -27.29 3.25
C THR A 291 16.69 -25.82 3.30
N ILE A 292 17.93 -25.54 3.68
CA ILE A 292 18.51 -24.21 3.58
C ILE A 292 19.46 -24.24 2.37
N PRO A 293 19.33 -23.33 1.41
CA PRO A 293 20.23 -23.27 0.25
C PRO A 293 21.70 -23.19 0.66
N GLU A 294 22.58 -23.82 -0.08
CA GLU A 294 24.02 -23.87 0.22
C GLU A 294 24.69 -22.48 0.22
N GLU A 295 24.08 -21.52 -0.49
CA GLU A 295 24.53 -20.12 -0.55
C GLU A 295 24.34 -19.39 0.80
N VAL A 296 23.53 -19.94 1.71
CA VAL A 296 23.29 -19.36 3.03
C VAL A 296 24.36 -19.86 3.99
N GLU A 297 25.32 -18.97 4.26
CA GLU A 297 26.45 -19.26 5.12
C GLU A 297 26.12 -19.07 6.61
N GLU A 298 26.97 -19.64 7.46
CA GLU A 298 26.99 -19.32 8.88
C GLU A 298 27.40 -17.82 9.10
N PRO A 299 26.84 -17.09 10.05
CA PRO A 299 25.91 -17.57 11.09
C PRO A 299 24.41 -17.44 10.75
N LEU A 300 24.01 -17.00 9.52
CA LEU A 300 22.60 -16.87 9.13
C LEU A 300 21.88 -18.23 9.19
N LYS A 301 22.56 -19.28 8.72
CA LYS A 301 22.02 -20.63 8.73
C LYS A 301 21.62 -21.10 10.12
N SER A 302 22.50 -20.91 11.12
CA SER A 302 22.23 -21.29 12.50
C SER A 302 21.10 -20.45 13.12
N LEU A 303 20.99 -19.17 12.77
CA LEU A 303 19.87 -18.34 13.22
C LEU A 303 18.53 -18.86 12.70
N ILE A 304 18.45 -19.10 11.39
CA ILE A 304 17.23 -19.65 10.77
C ILE A 304 16.86 -20.99 11.41
N GLN A 305 17.83 -21.89 11.63
CA GLN A 305 17.59 -23.18 12.26
C GLN A 305 17.09 -23.03 13.71
N GLY A 306 17.62 -22.09 14.47
CA GLY A 306 17.16 -21.81 15.83
C GLY A 306 15.75 -21.23 15.89
N MET A 307 15.37 -20.41 14.91
CA MET A 307 14.03 -19.81 14.83
C MET A 307 12.99 -20.81 14.28
N LEU A 308 13.37 -21.68 13.34
CA LEU A 308 12.49 -22.67 12.71
C LEU A 308 12.62 -24.06 13.37
N GLN A 309 12.82 -24.11 14.68
CA GLN A 309 12.75 -25.33 15.45
C GLN A 309 11.30 -25.84 15.54
N LYS A 310 11.07 -27.11 15.18
CA LYS A 310 9.77 -27.74 15.24
C LYS A 310 9.19 -27.72 16.67
N ASP A 311 10.04 -28.07 17.63
CA ASP A 311 9.72 -28.05 19.06
C ASP A 311 9.76 -26.58 19.55
N ALA A 312 8.60 -26.06 19.99
CA ALA A 312 8.48 -24.69 20.46
C ALA A 312 9.36 -24.39 21.68
N ASP A 313 9.61 -25.36 22.55
CA ASP A 313 10.46 -25.18 23.73
C ASP A 313 11.93 -25.00 23.36
N LYS A 314 12.37 -25.68 22.30
CA LYS A 314 13.75 -25.57 21.76
C LYS A 314 13.93 -24.39 20.82
N ARG A 315 12.82 -23.86 20.30
CA ARG A 315 12.83 -22.68 19.43
C ARG A 315 13.39 -21.49 20.19
N PHE A 316 14.22 -20.68 19.53
CA PHE A 316 14.75 -19.47 20.11
C PHE A 316 13.65 -18.55 20.65
N ASN A 317 13.92 -17.86 21.73
CA ASN A 317 13.15 -16.72 22.19
C ASN A 317 13.71 -15.42 21.59
N LEU A 318 13.02 -14.29 21.75
CA LEU A 318 13.42 -13.00 21.19
C LEU A 318 14.83 -12.59 21.65
N GLN A 319 15.18 -12.82 22.92
CA GLN A 319 16.50 -12.46 23.47
C GLN A 319 17.63 -13.28 22.84
N GLN A 320 17.39 -14.58 22.59
CA GLN A 320 18.35 -15.43 21.90
C GLN A 320 18.54 -14.98 20.44
N VAL A 321 17.46 -14.62 19.74
CA VAL A 321 17.53 -14.07 18.37
C VAL A 321 18.30 -12.75 18.36
N ARG A 322 18.04 -11.83 19.29
CA ARG A 322 18.73 -10.54 19.37
C ARG A 322 20.22 -10.66 19.70
N ARG A 323 20.60 -11.67 20.50
CA ARG A 323 22.00 -11.93 20.89
C ARG A 323 22.73 -12.85 19.93
N HIS A 324 22.07 -13.31 18.88
CA HIS A 324 22.70 -14.20 17.92
C HIS A 324 23.80 -13.49 17.12
N PRO A 325 24.95 -14.15 16.82
CA PRO A 325 26.06 -13.52 16.09
C PRO A 325 25.64 -12.82 14.81
N TRP A 326 24.76 -13.42 14.01
CA TRP A 326 24.25 -12.79 12.77
C TRP A 326 23.52 -11.48 13.03
N THR A 327 22.73 -11.39 14.10
CA THR A 327 21.94 -10.21 14.44
C THR A 327 22.81 -9.08 15.00
N ILE A 328 23.88 -9.42 15.74
CA ILE A 328 24.78 -8.44 16.37
C ILE A 328 25.80 -7.89 15.36
N CYS A 329 26.28 -8.73 14.43
CA CYS A 329 27.31 -8.35 13.48
C CYS A 329 26.79 -7.32 12.47
N ARG A 330 27.64 -6.34 12.14
CA ARG A 330 27.37 -5.44 11.01
C ARG A 330 27.71 -6.15 9.71
N HIS A 331 26.78 -6.13 8.77
CA HIS A 331 26.97 -6.71 7.45
C HIS A 331 27.53 -5.64 6.49
N PRO A 332 28.60 -5.92 5.74
CA PRO A 332 29.15 -4.97 4.80
C PRO A 332 28.19 -4.73 3.62
N ARG A 333 28.10 -3.50 3.16
CA ARG A 333 27.26 -3.09 2.01
C ARG A 333 27.98 -3.43 0.69
N THR A 334 28.19 -4.71 0.42
CA THR A 334 28.90 -5.20 -0.77
C THR A 334 28.03 -5.24 -2.02
N GLN A 335 26.72 -5.26 -1.85
CA GLN A 335 25.76 -5.28 -2.93
C GLN A 335 24.98 -3.96 -2.97
N GLU A 336 24.50 -3.58 -4.16
CA GLU A 336 23.66 -2.39 -4.31
C GLU A 336 22.37 -2.52 -3.52
N GLU A 337 21.90 -1.39 -3.03
CA GLU A 337 20.64 -1.29 -2.34
C GLU A 337 19.47 -1.55 -3.30
N VAL A 338 18.54 -2.40 -2.90
CA VAL A 338 17.27 -2.52 -3.59
C VAL A 338 16.44 -1.28 -3.27
N PRO A 339 16.15 -0.43 -4.25
CA PRO A 339 15.38 0.79 -4.01
C PRO A 339 13.92 0.45 -3.69
N ILE A 340 13.29 1.33 -2.92
CA ILE A 340 11.85 1.24 -2.70
C ILE A 340 11.14 1.41 -4.04
N PRO A 341 10.28 0.44 -4.48
CA PRO A 341 9.62 0.51 -5.77
C PRO A 341 8.67 1.72 -5.81
N PRO A 342 8.53 2.38 -6.98
CA PRO A 342 7.56 3.46 -7.14
C PRO A 342 6.13 2.94 -6.94
N LEU A 343 5.23 3.82 -6.51
CA LEU A 343 3.80 3.51 -6.45
C LEU A 343 3.29 3.10 -7.83
N LYS A 344 2.40 2.10 -7.88
CA LYS A 344 1.80 1.60 -9.14
C LYS A 344 1.25 2.76 -9.96
N GLY A 345 1.70 2.87 -11.21
CA GLY A 345 1.29 3.93 -12.14
C GLY A 345 2.04 5.25 -12.02
N HIS A 346 3.01 5.37 -11.12
CA HIS A 346 3.80 6.59 -10.96
C HIS A 346 5.30 6.26 -11.01
N LYS A 347 6.03 7.00 -11.85
CA LYS A 347 7.48 6.83 -12.05
C LYS A 347 8.31 7.24 -10.81
N TRP A 348 7.74 8.11 -10.00
CA TRP A 348 8.33 8.62 -8.77
C TRP A 348 7.35 8.38 -7.64
N HIS A 349 7.77 8.25 -6.40
CA HIS A 349 6.89 8.14 -5.21
C HIS A 349 5.93 9.34 -5.09
N SER A 350 5.23 9.63 -6.19
CA SER A 350 4.38 10.79 -6.34
C SER A 350 3.13 10.66 -5.48
N MET A 351 2.69 11.78 -4.95
CA MET A 351 1.46 11.86 -4.18
C MET A 351 0.27 11.63 -5.10
N THR A 352 -0.50 10.57 -4.87
CA THR A 352 -1.71 10.30 -5.67
C THR A 352 -2.81 11.32 -5.40
N VAL A 353 -2.70 12.07 -4.30
CA VAL A 353 -3.62 13.18 -3.96
C VAL A 353 -3.35 14.46 -4.73
N LEU A 354 -2.19 14.60 -5.37
CA LEU A 354 -1.81 15.86 -6.06
C LEU A 354 -2.79 16.28 -7.15
N PRO A 355 -3.25 15.41 -8.07
CA PRO A 355 -4.25 15.77 -9.08
C PRO A 355 -5.56 16.29 -8.49
N TYR A 356 -6.00 15.70 -7.37
CA TYR A 356 -7.22 16.14 -6.66
C TYR A 356 -7.02 17.47 -5.95
N LEU A 357 -5.82 17.72 -5.41
CA LEU A 357 -5.48 18.98 -4.79
C LEU A 357 -5.41 20.13 -5.83
N MET A 358 -4.84 19.84 -7.00
CA MET A 358 -4.80 20.79 -8.12
C MET A 358 -6.20 21.14 -8.60
N GLU A 359 -7.08 20.13 -8.79
CA GLU A 359 -8.48 20.37 -9.16
C GLU A 359 -9.24 21.18 -8.10
N TYR A 360 -9.00 20.92 -6.81
CA TYR A 360 -9.62 21.66 -5.72
C TYR A 360 -9.24 23.15 -5.70
N HIS A 361 -7.97 23.45 -5.99
CA HIS A 361 -7.46 24.83 -5.91
C HIS A 361 -7.59 25.61 -7.22
N TYR A 362 -7.53 24.94 -8.35
CA TYR A 362 -7.44 25.60 -9.67
C TYR A 362 -8.59 25.20 -10.61
N GLY A 363 -9.39 24.19 -10.26
CA GLY A 363 -10.48 23.68 -11.10
C GLY A 363 -11.71 24.58 -11.22
N GLY A 364 -11.67 25.79 -10.63
CA GLY A 364 -12.76 26.77 -10.67
C GLY A 364 -12.88 27.56 -11.96
N ASP A 365 -11.91 27.51 -12.86
CA ASP A 365 -12.02 28.11 -14.20
C ASP A 365 -12.88 27.20 -15.08
N ASN A 366 -14.12 27.66 -15.34
CA ASN A 366 -15.12 26.98 -16.14
C ASN A 366 -14.81 26.94 -17.66
N ASN A 367 -13.55 27.06 -18.05
CA ASN A 367 -13.17 26.81 -19.44
C ASN A 367 -12.80 25.31 -19.58
N PRO A 368 -13.68 24.49 -20.17
CA PRO A 368 -13.34 23.13 -20.49
C PRO A 368 -12.15 23.13 -21.45
N THR A 369 -11.05 22.53 -21.05
CA THR A 369 -9.90 22.35 -21.94
C THR A 369 -10.22 21.16 -22.83
N TYR A 370 -10.65 21.44 -24.04
CA TYR A 370 -10.92 20.42 -25.04
C TYR A 370 -9.62 20.10 -25.78
N TYR A 371 -9.30 18.82 -25.86
CA TYR A 371 -8.19 18.31 -26.65
C TYR A 371 -8.78 17.56 -27.86
N THR A 372 -8.23 17.81 -29.04
CA THR A 372 -8.53 17.00 -30.21
C THR A 372 -7.84 15.62 -30.05
N GLU A 373 -8.39 14.59 -30.68
CA GLU A 373 -7.78 13.25 -30.66
C GLU A 373 -6.32 13.28 -31.18
N HIS A 374 -6.02 14.15 -32.13
CA HIS A 374 -4.70 14.39 -32.65
C HIS A 374 -3.74 14.94 -31.56
N GLN A 375 -4.16 15.92 -30.79
CA GLN A 375 -3.37 16.50 -29.69
C GLN A 375 -3.13 15.46 -28.58
N LEU A 376 -4.15 14.66 -28.25
CA LEU A 376 -4.02 13.60 -27.25
C LEU A 376 -3.06 12.49 -27.71
N ASN A 377 -3.08 12.15 -28.98
CA ASN A 377 -2.19 11.16 -29.57
C ASN A 377 -0.76 11.70 -29.73
N GLU A 378 -0.57 12.97 -30.01
CA GLU A 378 0.76 13.61 -29.98
C GLU A 378 1.35 13.63 -28.58
N GLU A 379 0.58 13.97 -27.57
CA GLU A 379 1.04 14.00 -26.18
C GLU A 379 1.39 12.59 -25.67
N LYS A 380 0.60 11.58 -26.05
CA LYS A 380 0.93 10.16 -25.79
C LYS A 380 2.23 9.74 -26.49
N ARG A 381 2.45 10.15 -27.76
CA ARG A 381 3.70 9.86 -28.47
C ARG A 381 4.90 10.57 -27.82
N HIS A 382 4.75 11.81 -27.38
CA HIS A 382 5.81 12.51 -26.67
C HIS A 382 6.15 11.83 -25.34
N GLN A 383 5.16 11.34 -24.60
CA GLN A 383 5.37 10.57 -23.38
C GLN A 383 6.05 9.20 -23.64
N GLU A 384 5.76 8.55 -24.75
CA GLU A 384 6.41 7.29 -25.17
C GLU A 384 7.85 7.51 -25.65
N VAL A 385 8.12 8.56 -26.39
CA VAL A 385 9.46 8.93 -26.85
C VAL A 385 10.36 9.32 -25.68
N ASP A 386 9.84 10.02 -24.68
CA ASP A 386 10.57 10.33 -23.45
C ASP A 386 10.88 9.05 -22.65
N ARG A 387 9.95 8.07 -22.60
CA ARG A 387 10.19 6.76 -21.98
C ARG A 387 11.30 5.97 -22.68
N THR A 388 11.28 5.92 -24.02
CA THR A 388 12.28 5.18 -24.79
C THR A 388 13.65 5.87 -24.79
N SER A 389 13.71 7.20 -24.69
CA SER A 389 14.98 7.94 -24.63
C SER A 389 15.69 7.84 -23.27
N GLU A 390 14.94 7.59 -22.20
CA GLU A 390 15.51 7.35 -20.85
C GLU A 390 15.95 5.90 -20.65
N ASP A 391 15.23 4.93 -21.22
CA ASP A 391 15.65 3.51 -21.21
C ASP A 391 16.94 3.28 -22.02
N GLN A 392 17.17 4.05 -23.09
CA GLN A 392 18.42 4.02 -23.83
C GLN A 392 19.58 4.71 -23.11
N LYS A 393 19.32 5.69 -22.23
CA LYS A 393 20.38 6.33 -21.41
C LYS A 393 20.88 5.45 -20.28
N THR A 394 20.03 4.57 -19.75
CA THR A 394 20.42 3.62 -18.70
C THR A 394 21.24 2.45 -19.24
N THR A 395 21.07 2.07 -20.51
CA THR A 395 21.87 1.01 -21.16
C THR A 395 23.22 1.51 -21.69
N TRP A 396 23.39 2.83 -21.92
CA TRP A 396 24.66 3.38 -22.47
C TRP A 396 25.68 3.78 -21.39
N ASN A 397 25.29 3.92 -20.15
CA ASN A 397 26.23 4.25 -19.05
C ASN A 397 27.00 3.06 -18.49
N SER A 398 26.76 1.82 -18.99
CA SER A 398 27.52 0.63 -18.59
C SER A 398 28.78 0.34 -19.44
N HIS A 399 29.00 1.07 -20.54
CA HIS A 399 30.19 0.92 -21.38
C HIS A 399 30.74 2.27 -21.82
N ASN A 400 31.43 3.01 -20.95
CA ASN A 400 32.61 3.82 -21.30
C ASN A 400 33.01 4.73 -20.14
N SER A 401 33.84 4.20 -19.28
CA SER A 401 34.76 5.03 -18.50
C SER A 401 36.06 5.16 -19.26
N LYS A 402 36.23 6.25 -20.02
CA LYS A 402 37.53 6.91 -20.25
C LYS A 402 37.41 8.13 -21.16
N SER A 403 37.90 9.25 -20.60
CA SER A 403 38.51 10.43 -21.23
C SER A 403 37.64 11.52 -21.86
N ASN A 404 37.88 12.67 -21.28
CA ASN A 404 38.02 14.03 -21.84
C ASN A 404 36.89 15.03 -21.75
N SER A 405 37.23 16.00 -20.90
CA SER A 405 36.71 17.36 -20.75
C SER A 405 36.37 18.04 -22.09
N HIS A 406 35.16 18.55 -22.23
CA HIS A 406 34.91 19.88 -22.79
C HIS A 406 33.53 20.39 -22.31
N GLN A 407 33.58 21.58 -21.70
CA GLN A 407 32.43 22.31 -21.21
C GLN A 407 31.55 22.76 -22.38
N SER A 408 30.27 22.44 -22.35
CA SER A 408 29.25 23.16 -23.07
C SER A 408 28.09 23.47 -22.11
N LYS A 409 27.94 24.77 -21.81
CA LYS A 409 26.90 25.34 -20.98
C LYS A 409 25.54 25.12 -21.65
N ARG A 410 24.75 24.17 -21.21
CA ARG A 410 23.33 24.08 -21.51
C ARG A 410 22.54 24.77 -20.38
N ARG A 411 21.79 25.80 -20.78
CA ARG A 411 20.88 26.58 -19.94
C ARG A 411 19.83 25.66 -19.33
N TRP A 412 19.94 25.40 -18.04
CA TRP A 412 18.89 24.78 -17.23
C TRP A 412 17.72 25.76 -17.15
N ARG A 413 16.55 25.34 -17.63
CA ARG A 413 15.30 26.00 -17.24
C ARG A 413 15.09 25.69 -15.77
N LYS A 414 15.03 26.72 -14.96
CA LYS A 414 14.78 26.63 -13.52
C LYS A 414 13.44 25.92 -13.32
N PRO A 415 13.35 24.96 -12.38
CA PRO A 415 12.05 24.49 -11.92
C PRO A 415 11.30 25.67 -11.32
N ILE A 416 10.00 25.70 -11.52
CA ILE A 416 9.09 26.71 -10.97
C ILE A 416 9.27 26.65 -9.45
N SER A 417 10.00 27.62 -8.93
CA SER A 417 10.20 27.79 -7.51
C SER A 417 9.01 28.53 -6.92
N CYS A 418 8.56 28.03 -5.81
CA CYS A 418 7.81 28.74 -4.78
C CYS A 418 6.37 29.12 -5.09
N ILE A 419 5.48 28.24 -4.68
CA ILE A 419 4.14 28.62 -4.26
C ILE A 419 4.31 29.61 -3.10
N SER A 420 4.07 30.90 -3.34
CA SER A 420 3.97 31.87 -2.25
C SER A 420 2.68 31.58 -1.50
N VAL A 421 2.80 31.04 -0.30
CA VAL A 421 1.69 30.85 0.62
C VAL A 421 1.15 32.23 1.00
N LYS A 422 -0.02 32.61 0.47
CA LYS A 422 -0.76 33.74 0.98
C LYS A 422 -1.17 33.43 2.41
N LYS A 423 -0.69 34.25 3.35
CA LYS A 423 -1.05 34.17 4.78
C LYS A 423 -2.56 34.24 4.93
N PHE A 424 -3.14 33.26 5.59
CA PHE A 424 -4.51 33.32 6.06
C PHE A 424 -4.68 34.47 7.07
N PRO A 425 -5.81 35.19 7.05
CA PRO A 425 -6.08 36.18 8.08
C PRO A 425 -6.27 35.47 9.43
N SER A 426 -5.52 35.89 10.42
CA SER A 426 -5.63 35.45 11.81
C SER A 426 -7.00 35.79 12.38
N CYS A 427 -7.80 34.81 12.75
CA CYS A 427 -8.92 35.00 13.65
C CYS A 427 -8.37 35.35 15.04
N LYS A 428 -8.73 36.56 15.55
CA LYS A 428 -8.48 36.94 16.93
C LYS A 428 -9.46 36.16 17.83
N PRO A 429 -9.03 35.69 18.98
CA PRO A 429 -9.93 35.13 19.97
C PRO A 429 -10.71 36.25 20.66
N SER A 430 -11.98 36.05 20.75
CA SER A 430 -12.85 36.76 21.70
C SER A 430 -13.27 35.81 22.81
#